data_2cad6b3e77cc05ecced91a41c6572619
#
_entry.id   2cad6b3e77cc05ecced91a41c6572619
#
_cell.length_a   1.000
_cell.length_b   1.000
_cell.length_c   1.000
_cell.angle_alpha   90.00
_cell.angle_beta   90.00
_cell.angle_gamma   90.00
#
_symmetry.space_group_name_H-M   'P 1'
#
loop_
_entity.id
_entity.type
_entity.pdbx_description
1 polymer ?
#
loop_
_entity_poly.entity_id
_entity_poly.type
_entity_poly.pdbx_seq_one_letter_code
_entity_poly.pdbx_strand_id
1 'polypeptide(L)'
;MTQALRLGIAGLGTVGVGVVRIVRRHADLLQARTGRPIQITAVSARDAGKDRGVNLSDYAWETDPVALAQRDDIDVFVELMGGENGPAKASVEAALASGKDVVTANKALLAIHGQELAEMAEAAGRVIRFEAAVAGGIPVIKSLTEGLAGNEITRVMGVMNGTCNYILTRMQSQRQGYNALFDECAQLGYLEADPNLDVGGIDAAHKLALLASIAFGTKPNFDGIEIEGIQQISLDDIDQAHDMGYRIKLLGVAQRTARGLEQRMQPCLVPSDSPLGQLEGGTNMVVIEGDAVEQVVLRGPGAGEGPTASAVMGDVCDLARGLQIPTFGRPASSLQDAVPALTGRPAPYYLRLGLLDKPGALAKVAAILGDAGVSIDRMRQYAHAESTAPVLIVTHKTTRATLDVALLGLHETDVVSGTPVALRIEEV
;
A
#
# COMPACT_ATOMS: atom_id res chain seq x y z
N MET A 1 -0.46 19.07 -38.27
CA MET A 1 0.25 18.29 -37.24
C MET A 1 -0.52 18.45 -35.93
N THR A 2 -0.81 17.38 -35.23
CA THR A 2 -1.47 17.43 -33.93
C THR A 2 -0.56 18.13 -32.92
N GLN A 3 -1.10 19.06 -32.12
CA GLN A 3 -0.33 19.79 -31.11
C GLN A 3 0.25 18.82 -30.07
N ALA A 4 1.51 19.00 -29.66
CA ALA A 4 2.15 18.19 -28.65
C ALA A 4 1.45 18.36 -27.29
N LEU A 5 1.42 17.28 -26.48
CA LEU A 5 1.10 17.36 -25.06
C LEU A 5 2.34 17.80 -24.30
N ARG A 6 2.28 18.94 -23.62
CA ARG A 6 3.42 19.59 -22.97
C ARG A 6 3.41 19.32 -21.46
N LEU A 7 4.50 18.75 -20.95
CA LEU A 7 4.63 18.35 -19.55
C LEU A 7 5.50 19.34 -18.77
N GLY A 8 5.08 19.68 -17.57
CA GLY A 8 5.89 20.28 -16.52
C GLY A 8 6.14 19.25 -15.41
N ILE A 9 7.39 18.91 -15.13
CA ILE A 9 7.74 17.86 -14.14
C ILE A 9 8.30 18.51 -12.86
N ALA A 10 7.60 18.36 -11.75
CA ALA A 10 8.06 18.75 -10.42
C ALA A 10 8.59 17.54 -9.67
N GLY A 11 9.88 17.56 -9.33
CA GLY A 11 10.57 16.44 -8.71
C GLY A 11 11.40 15.62 -9.70
N LEU A 12 12.72 15.86 -9.70
CA LEU A 12 13.70 15.15 -10.51
C LEU A 12 14.55 14.18 -9.65
N GLY A 13 13.85 13.42 -8.80
CA GLY A 13 14.38 12.25 -8.12
C GLY A 13 14.40 11.03 -9.07
N THR A 14 14.51 9.85 -8.50
CA THR A 14 14.55 8.57 -9.23
C THR A 14 13.42 8.44 -10.28
N VAL A 15 12.18 8.70 -9.89
CA VAL A 15 11.01 8.56 -10.77
C VAL A 15 11.00 9.64 -11.86
N GLY A 16 11.25 10.91 -11.50
CA GLY A 16 11.24 12.02 -12.47
C GLY A 16 12.30 11.86 -13.55
N VAL A 17 13.49 11.40 -13.18
CA VAL A 17 14.56 11.05 -14.14
C VAL A 17 14.12 9.89 -15.04
N GLY A 18 13.46 8.88 -14.49
CA GLY A 18 12.87 7.77 -15.26
C GLY A 18 11.86 8.24 -16.29
N VAL A 19 10.99 9.19 -15.94
CA VAL A 19 10.03 9.80 -16.88
C VAL A 19 10.77 10.52 -18.02
N VAL A 20 11.79 11.33 -17.71
CA VAL A 20 12.62 12.00 -18.74
C VAL A 20 13.24 10.98 -19.70
N ARG A 21 13.79 9.88 -19.17
CA ARG A 21 14.39 8.81 -19.97
C ARG A 21 13.36 8.13 -20.89
N ILE A 22 12.16 7.83 -20.38
CA ILE A 22 11.11 7.17 -21.16
C ILE A 22 10.63 8.11 -22.29
N VAL A 23 10.34 9.38 -22.02
CA VAL A 23 9.89 10.34 -23.03
C VAL A 23 10.91 10.48 -24.16
N ARG A 24 12.19 10.58 -23.82
CA ARG A 24 13.26 10.68 -24.85
C ARG A 24 13.44 9.39 -25.63
N ARG A 25 13.50 8.26 -24.94
CA ARG A 25 13.79 6.96 -25.55
C ARG A 25 12.65 6.48 -26.45
N HIS A 26 11.42 6.79 -26.11
CA HIS A 26 10.23 6.23 -26.73
C HIS A 26 9.33 7.28 -27.41
N ALA A 27 9.88 8.44 -27.82
CA ALA A 27 9.12 9.54 -28.41
C ALA A 27 8.20 9.08 -29.55
N ASP A 28 8.74 8.36 -30.54
CA ASP A 28 7.99 7.86 -31.69
C ASP A 28 6.92 6.83 -31.28
N LEU A 29 7.26 5.92 -30.38
CA LEU A 29 6.32 4.92 -29.85
C LEU A 29 5.15 5.59 -29.11
N LEU A 30 5.44 6.58 -28.27
CA LEU A 30 4.44 7.33 -27.54
C LEU A 30 3.52 8.08 -28.48
N GLN A 31 4.08 8.77 -29.48
CA GLN A 31 3.29 9.45 -30.51
C GLN A 31 2.42 8.48 -31.31
N ALA A 32 2.96 7.34 -31.73
CA ALA A 32 2.19 6.33 -32.45
C ALA A 32 1.01 5.77 -31.65
N ARG A 33 1.18 5.62 -30.32
CA ARG A 33 0.14 5.09 -29.42
C ARG A 33 -0.91 6.11 -29.01
N THR A 34 -0.55 7.37 -28.94
CA THR A 34 -1.43 8.44 -28.44
C THR A 34 -2.00 9.35 -29.53
N GLY A 35 -1.46 9.28 -30.75
CA GLY A 35 -1.86 10.13 -31.87
C GLY A 35 -1.28 11.55 -31.84
N ARG A 36 -0.49 11.91 -30.78
CA ARG A 36 0.16 13.21 -30.61
C ARG A 36 1.51 13.10 -29.96
N PRO A 37 2.49 14.00 -30.22
CA PRO A 37 3.76 14.00 -29.52
C PRO A 37 3.58 14.32 -28.02
N ILE A 38 4.43 13.75 -27.17
CA ILE A 38 4.55 14.09 -25.75
C ILE A 38 5.91 14.74 -25.55
N GLN A 39 5.93 15.95 -24.99
CA GLN A 39 7.14 16.75 -24.82
C GLN A 39 7.26 17.29 -23.38
N ILE A 40 8.46 17.23 -22.82
CA ILE A 40 8.76 17.91 -21.56
C ILE A 40 9.17 19.34 -21.92
N THR A 41 8.47 20.32 -21.39
CA THR A 41 8.73 21.74 -21.63
C THR A 41 9.54 22.36 -20.50
N ALA A 42 9.17 22.05 -19.26
CA ALA A 42 9.79 22.62 -18.07
C ALA A 42 9.93 21.60 -16.95
N VAL A 43 10.88 21.82 -16.07
CA VAL A 43 11.18 20.96 -14.93
C VAL A 43 11.44 21.78 -13.66
N SER A 44 11.15 21.19 -12.50
CA SER A 44 11.44 21.81 -11.20
C SER A 44 12.11 20.82 -10.26
N ALA A 45 13.17 21.26 -9.60
CA ALA A 45 13.78 20.56 -8.46
C ALA A 45 14.59 21.53 -7.62
N ARG A 46 14.87 21.17 -6.36
CA ARG A 46 15.56 22.02 -5.38
C ARG A 46 16.99 22.43 -5.79
N ASP A 47 17.70 21.58 -6.48
CA ASP A 47 19.10 21.78 -6.86
C ASP A 47 19.28 21.57 -8.36
N ALA A 48 19.53 22.66 -9.08
CA ALA A 48 19.76 22.65 -10.52
C ALA A 48 21.15 22.09 -10.89
N GLY A 49 22.13 22.19 -10.00
CA GLY A 49 23.52 21.76 -10.24
C GLY A 49 23.74 20.27 -10.00
N LYS A 50 22.76 19.55 -9.41
CA LYS A 50 22.90 18.12 -9.12
C LYS A 50 22.95 17.34 -10.45
N ASP A 51 24.02 16.53 -10.62
CA ASP A 51 24.04 15.55 -11.72
C ASP A 51 23.00 14.46 -11.49
N ARG A 52 22.14 14.23 -12.47
CA ARG A 52 21.08 13.21 -12.45
C ARG A 52 21.27 12.13 -13.51
N GLY A 53 22.42 12.15 -14.21
CA GLY A 53 22.72 11.21 -15.28
C GLY A 53 21.81 11.36 -16.51
N VAL A 54 21.18 12.54 -16.69
CA VAL A 54 20.40 12.93 -17.87
C VAL A 54 20.64 14.40 -18.17
N ASN A 55 20.74 14.74 -19.47
CA ASN A 55 20.83 16.14 -19.86
C ASN A 55 19.46 16.82 -19.67
N LEU A 56 19.40 17.96 -18.99
CA LEU A 56 18.19 18.74 -18.72
C LEU A 56 18.24 20.14 -19.37
N SER A 57 19.31 20.47 -20.12
CA SER A 57 19.52 21.81 -20.70
C SER A 57 18.45 22.24 -21.72
N ASP A 58 17.71 21.27 -22.27
CA ASP A 58 16.68 21.52 -23.27
C ASP A 58 15.35 21.97 -22.65
N TYR A 59 15.23 21.91 -21.30
CA TYR A 59 14.00 22.21 -20.58
C TYR A 59 14.15 23.52 -19.79
N ALA A 60 13.08 24.31 -19.75
CA ALA A 60 13.03 25.46 -18.84
C ALA A 60 13.12 24.99 -17.39
N TRP A 61 13.92 25.67 -16.58
CA TRP A 61 14.09 25.34 -15.17
C TRP A 61 13.32 26.32 -14.29
N GLU A 62 12.46 25.76 -13.41
CA GLU A 62 11.80 26.51 -12.35
C GLU A 62 12.28 26.01 -10.99
N THR A 63 12.64 26.92 -10.10
CA THR A 63 13.02 26.57 -8.71
C THR A 63 11.81 26.34 -7.82
N ASP A 64 10.70 27.03 -8.13
CA ASP A 64 9.44 26.92 -7.42
C ASP A 64 8.47 26.01 -8.19
N PRO A 65 8.02 24.88 -7.63
CA PRO A 65 7.06 24.02 -8.29
C PRO A 65 5.68 24.67 -8.48
N VAL A 66 5.32 25.67 -7.69
CA VAL A 66 4.08 26.44 -7.88
C VAL A 66 4.20 27.30 -9.14
N ALA A 67 5.33 27.96 -9.34
CA ALA A 67 5.59 28.72 -10.57
C ALA A 67 5.60 27.80 -11.80
N LEU A 68 6.18 26.58 -11.70
CA LEU A 68 6.10 25.58 -12.75
C LEU A 68 4.63 25.22 -13.08
N ALA A 69 3.81 24.99 -12.07
CA ALA A 69 2.40 24.64 -12.21
C ALA A 69 1.57 25.72 -12.92
N GLN A 70 1.96 26.98 -12.78
CA GLN A 70 1.28 28.15 -13.37
C GLN A 70 1.73 28.52 -14.79
N ARG A 71 2.76 27.86 -15.35
CA ARG A 71 3.26 28.18 -16.70
C ARG A 71 2.20 27.94 -17.78
N ASP A 72 2.12 28.85 -18.76
CA ASP A 72 1.18 28.74 -19.87
C ASP A 72 1.65 27.78 -21.00
N ASP A 73 2.92 27.39 -20.95
CA ASP A 73 3.51 26.49 -21.95
C ASP A 73 3.54 25.02 -21.53
N ILE A 74 2.80 24.64 -20.46
CA ILE A 74 2.54 23.25 -20.08
C ILE A 74 1.04 22.96 -20.09
N ASP A 75 0.67 21.74 -20.43
CA ASP A 75 -0.71 21.23 -20.45
C ASP A 75 -0.99 20.30 -19.26
N VAL A 76 0.03 19.56 -18.83
CA VAL A 76 -0.02 18.60 -17.73
C VAL A 76 1.07 18.89 -16.72
N PHE A 77 0.69 18.96 -15.45
CA PHE A 77 1.60 19.04 -14.34
C PHE A 77 1.86 17.64 -13.75
N VAL A 78 3.13 17.22 -13.71
CA VAL A 78 3.56 15.90 -13.20
C VAL A 78 4.24 16.10 -11.86
N GLU A 79 3.57 15.73 -10.75
CA GLU A 79 4.06 15.86 -9.38
C GLU A 79 4.75 14.57 -8.93
N LEU A 80 6.06 14.66 -8.64
CA LEU A 80 6.92 13.54 -8.20
C LEU A 80 7.83 13.94 -7.03
N MET A 81 7.38 14.87 -6.19
CA MET A 81 8.15 15.39 -5.07
C MET A 81 7.92 14.61 -3.78
N GLY A 82 6.69 14.11 -3.57
CA GLY A 82 6.28 13.47 -2.34
C GLY A 82 5.96 14.46 -1.21
N GLY A 83 5.47 13.92 -0.09
CA GLY A 83 4.97 14.68 1.05
C GLY A 83 3.46 14.97 0.94
N GLU A 84 2.77 14.94 2.07
CA GLU A 84 1.31 15.12 2.09
C GLU A 84 0.89 16.61 2.06
N ASN A 85 1.79 17.49 2.44
CA ASN A 85 1.55 18.95 2.58
C ASN A 85 2.66 19.76 1.88
N GLY A 86 2.61 21.08 2.08
CA GLY A 86 3.66 22.01 1.61
C GLY A 86 3.71 22.14 0.09
N PRO A 87 4.91 22.14 -0.53
CA PRO A 87 5.07 22.43 -1.95
C PRO A 87 4.32 21.46 -2.87
N ALA A 88 4.18 20.18 -2.49
CA ALA A 88 3.46 19.18 -3.29
C ALA A 88 1.97 19.55 -3.38
N LYS A 89 1.29 19.76 -2.26
CA LYS A 89 -0.12 20.18 -2.23
C LYS A 89 -0.32 21.51 -2.96
N ALA A 90 0.45 22.53 -2.59
CA ALA A 90 0.31 23.87 -3.16
C ALA A 90 0.49 23.89 -4.69
N SER A 91 1.43 23.11 -5.24
CA SER A 91 1.64 23.06 -6.68
C SER A 91 0.55 22.28 -7.43
N VAL A 92 -0.01 21.22 -6.84
CA VAL A 92 -1.17 20.53 -7.42
C VAL A 92 -2.40 21.45 -7.45
N GLU A 93 -2.69 22.15 -6.36
CA GLU A 93 -3.78 23.16 -6.31
C GLU A 93 -3.58 24.26 -7.35
N ALA A 94 -2.35 24.80 -7.49
CA ALA A 94 -2.02 25.81 -8.47
C ALA A 94 -2.17 25.30 -9.93
N ALA A 95 -1.80 24.06 -10.20
CA ALA A 95 -1.98 23.42 -11.50
C ALA A 95 -3.46 23.33 -11.90
N LEU A 96 -4.30 22.83 -10.98
CA LEU A 96 -5.74 22.71 -11.18
C LEU A 96 -6.39 24.11 -11.38
N ALA A 97 -6.04 25.08 -10.55
CA ALA A 97 -6.52 26.45 -10.66
C ALA A 97 -6.10 27.13 -11.97
N SER A 98 -4.94 26.73 -12.54
CA SER A 98 -4.45 27.18 -13.84
C SER A 98 -4.98 26.36 -15.02
N GLY A 99 -5.97 25.48 -14.77
CA GLY A 99 -6.64 24.68 -15.81
C GLY A 99 -5.76 23.57 -16.42
N LYS A 100 -4.91 22.94 -15.62
CA LYS A 100 -4.04 21.84 -16.06
C LYS A 100 -4.49 20.51 -15.47
N ASP A 101 -4.33 19.45 -16.25
CA ASP A 101 -4.44 18.09 -15.72
C ASP A 101 -3.21 17.74 -14.88
N VAL A 102 -3.38 16.85 -13.90
CA VAL A 102 -2.32 16.47 -12.97
C VAL A 102 -2.06 14.97 -13.06
N VAL A 103 -0.77 14.60 -13.06
CA VAL A 103 -0.33 13.21 -12.84
C VAL A 103 0.57 13.19 -11.61
N THR A 104 0.27 12.34 -10.64
CA THR A 104 1.04 12.28 -9.39
C THR A 104 1.37 10.86 -8.96
N ALA A 105 2.52 10.67 -8.31
CA ALA A 105 2.90 9.45 -7.62
C ALA A 105 2.72 9.57 -6.09
N ASN A 106 2.10 10.65 -5.61
CA ASN A 106 2.09 11.01 -4.20
C ASN A 106 0.88 10.42 -3.46
N LYS A 107 1.07 9.21 -2.99
CA LYS A 107 0.04 8.47 -2.24
C LYS A 107 -0.39 9.16 -0.94
N ALA A 108 0.56 9.77 -0.21
CA ALA A 108 0.26 10.43 1.05
C ALA A 108 -0.63 11.67 0.84
N LEU A 109 -0.31 12.51 -0.15
CA LEU A 109 -1.13 13.64 -0.54
C LEU A 109 -2.58 13.23 -0.85
N LEU A 110 -2.75 12.18 -1.66
CA LEU A 110 -4.09 11.74 -2.08
C LEU A 110 -4.84 10.98 -0.97
N ALA A 111 -4.16 10.26 -0.09
CA ALA A 111 -4.80 9.59 1.03
C ALA A 111 -5.40 10.59 2.05
N ILE A 112 -4.78 11.75 2.21
CA ILE A 112 -5.20 12.80 3.16
C ILE A 112 -6.07 13.87 2.48
N HIS A 113 -5.69 14.36 1.30
CA HIS A 113 -6.35 15.48 0.62
C HIS A 113 -7.07 15.08 -0.67
N GLY A 114 -7.16 13.77 -0.96
CA GLY A 114 -7.66 13.29 -2.26
C GLY A 114 -9.09 13.72 -2.59
N GLN A 115 -9.98 13.80 -1.59
CA GLN A 115 -11.35 14.27 -1.79
C GLN A 115 -11.37 15.74 -2.24
N GLU A 116 -10.70 16.62 -1.50
CA GLU A 116 -10.62 18.04 -1.79
C GLU A 116 -10.01 18.29 -3.19
N LEU A 117 -8.91 17.62 -3.48
CA LEU A 117 -8.21 17.76 -4.76
C LEU A 117 -9.04 17.22 -5.94
N ALA A 118 -9.79 16.14 -5.75
CA ALA A 118 -10.70 15.61 -6.76
C ALA A 118 -11.85 16.57 -7.06
N GLU A 119 -12.45 17.17 -6.02
CA GLU A 119 -13.48 18.21 -6.17
C GLU A 119 -12.94 19.44 -6.91
N MET A 120 -11.73 19.88 -6.59
CA MET A 120 -11.06 21.00 -7.29
C MET A 120 -10.81 20.67 -8.76
N ALA A 121 -10.35 19.44 -9.05
CA ALA A 121 -10.10 19.00 -10.43
C ALA A 121 -11.39 19.00 -11.25
N GLU A 122 -12.46 18.44 -10.73
CA GLU A 122 -13.77 18.40 -11.38
C GLU A 122 -14.35 19.80 -11.59
N ALA A 123 -14.25 20.69 -10.61
CA ALA A 123 -14.70 22.08 -10.72
C ALA A 123 -13.93 22.84 -11.80
N ALA A 124 -12.65 22.52 -12.02
CA ALA A 124 -11.83 23.09 -13.10
C ALA A 124 -12.04 22.38 -14.46
N GLY A 125 -12.85 21.32 -14.54
CA GLY A 125 -12.97 20.47 -15.73
C GLY A 125 -11.66 19.75 -16.07
N ARG A 126 -10.90 19.35 -15.04
CA ARG A 126 -9.60 18.66 -15.12
C ARG A 126 -9.64 17.36 -14.36
N VAL A 127 -8.58 16.57 -14.52
CA VAL A 127 -8.47 15.27 -13.83
C VAL A 127 -7.11 15.14 -13.15
N ILE A 128 -7.09 14.35 -12.09
CA ILE A 128 -5.88 13.87 -11.43
C ILE A 128 -5.76 12.38 -11.73
N ARG A 129 -4.63 11.97 -12.28
CA ARG A 129 -4.28 10.57 -12.54
C ARG A 129 -3.13 10.16 -11.61
N PHE A 130 -3.17 8.94 -11.06
CA PHE A 130 -2.25 8.55 -10.00
C PHE A 130 -1.88 7.05 -9.96
N GLU A 131 -1.83 6.41 -11.12
CA GLU A 131 -1.41 4.99 -11.21
C GLU A 131 -0.10 4.73 -10.47
N ALA A 132 0.85 5.66 -10.60
CA ALA A 132 2.16 5.58 -9.96
C ALA A 132 2.15 5.67 -8.42
N ALA A 133 1.05 6.12 -7.82
CA ALA A 133 0.92 6.25 -6.37
C ALA A 133 0.68 4.90 -5.67
N VAL A 134 0.17 3.89 -6.39
CA VAL A 134 -0.20 2.59 -5.80
C VAL A 134 0.49 1.44 -6.53
N ALA A 135 1.26 0.65 -5.80
CA ALA A 135 1.92 -0.56 -6.29
C ALA A 135 2.85 -0.35 -7.51
N GLY A 136 3.40 0.86 -7.70
CA GLY A 136 4.45 1.18 -8.65
C GLY A 136 4.11 0.80 -10.10
N GLY A 137 4.72 -0.27 -10.61
CA GLY A 137 4.52 -0.72 -12.00
C GLY A 137 3.31 -1.63 -12.23
N ILE A 138 2.49 -1.89 -11.21
CA ILE A 138 1.27 -2.72 -11.33
C ILE A 138 0.10 -1.80 -11.72
N PRO A 139 -0.59 -2.02 -12.86
CA PRO A 139 -1.68 -1.15 -13.32
C PRO A 139 -2.98 -1.41 -12.54
N VAL A 140 -2.99 -1.18 -11.23
CA VAL A 140 -4.10 -1.54 -10.34
C VAL A 140 -5.22 -0.51 -10.35
N ILE A 141 -4.88 0.79 -10.44
CA ILE A 141 -5.88 1.86 -10.52
C ILE A 141 -6.70 1.71 -11.80
N LYS A 142 -6.04 1.54 -12.96
CA LYS A 142 -6.69 1.30 -14.25
C LYS A 142 -7.50 0.02 -14.25
N SER A 143 -7.01 -1.04 -13.60
CA SER A 143 -7.78 -2.27 -13.47
C SER A 143 -9.11 -2.02 -12.75
N LEU A 144 -9.10 -1.29 -11.65
CA LEU A 144 -10.32 -0.97 -10.88
C LEU A 144 -11.24 0.03 -11.59
N THR A 145 -10.67 1.11 -12.16
CA THR A 145 -11.47 2.20 -12.73
C THR A 145 -11.97 1.93 -14.14
N GLU A 146 -11.29 1.06 -14.89
CA GLU A 146 -11.56 0.81 -16.31
C GLU A 146 -11.88 -0.68 -16.55
N GLY A 147 -10.93 -1.58 -16.31
CA GLY A 147 -11.07 -3.00 -16.65
C GLY A 147 -12.14 -3.73 -15.85
N LEU A 148 -12.34 -3.37 -14.60
CA LEU A 148 -13.29 -3.98 -13.67
C LEU A 148 -14.48 -3.08 -13.34
N ALA A 149 -14.68 -1.98 -14.07
CA ALA A 149 -15.73 -1.00 -13.82
C ALA A 149 -17.16 -1.58 -13.85
N GLY A 150 -17.36 -2.73 -14.47
CA GLY A 150 -18.65 -3.44 -14.52
C GLY A 150 -18.91 -4.38 -13.34
N ASN A 151 -18.00 -4.45 -12.33
CA ASN A 151 -18.14 -5.35 -11.19
C ASN A 151 -18.46 -4.58 -9.91
N GLU A 152 -19.21 -5.21 -9.02
CA GLU A 152 -19.23 -4.83 -7.61
C GLU A 152 -18.02 -5.45 -6.93
N ILE A 153 -17.03 -4.61 -6.57
CA ILE A 153 -15.85 -5.08 -5.85
C ILE A 153 -16.24 -5.39 -4.41
N THR A 154 -15.96 -6.62 -3.99
CA THR A 154 -16.30 -7.11 -2.64
C THR A 154 -15.12 -7.05 -1.70
N ARG A 155 -13.88 -7.20 -2.24
CA ARG A 155 -12.65 -7.21 -1.45
C ARG A 155 -11.45 -6.80 -2.31
N VAL A 156 -10.55 -6.04 -1.71
CA VAL A 156 -9.21 -5.76 -2.23
C VAL A 156 -8.22 -6.13 -1.14
N MET A 157 -7.20 -6.90 -1.48
CA MET A 157 -6.12 -7.24 -0.56
C MET A 157 -4.79 -7.27 -1.29
N GLY A 158 -3.69 -7.10 -0.53
CA GLY A 158 -2.38 -7.18 -1.18
C GLY A 158 -1.20 -6.96 -0.25
N VAL A 159 -0.05 -7.40 -0.76
CA VAL A 159 1.27 -7.06 -0.24
C VAL A 159 1.75 -5.85 -1.02
N MET A 160 1.70 -4.67 -0.37
CA MET A 160 1.93 -3.36 -1.01
C MET A 160 3.18 -2.64 -0.51
N ASN A 161 3.96 -3.28 0.38
CA ASN A 161 5.29 -2.81 0.78
C ASN A 161 6.34 -3.88 0.50
N GLY A 162 7.24 -3.58 -0.46
CA GLY A 162 8.29 -4.51 -0.89
C GLY A 162 9.35 -4.75 0.18
N THR A 163 9.67 -3.76 0.99
CA THR A 163 10.69 -3.84 2.06
C THR A 163 10.23 -4.80 3.16
N CYS A 164 8.99 -4.68 3.62
CA CYS A 164 8.43 -5.63 4.59
C CYS A 164 8.39 -7.06 4.04
N ASN A 165 7.96 -7.24 2.78
CA ASN A 165 7.94 -8.58 2.18
C ASN A 165 9.35 -9.14 2.00
N TYR A 166 10.34 -8.31 1.67
CA TYR A 166 11.74 -8.70 1.60
C TYR A 166 12.24 -9.18 2.97
N ILE A 167 12.03 -8.40 4.04
CA ILE A 167 12.44 -8.76 5.40
C ILE A 167 11.81 -10.11 5.81
N LEU A 168 10.49 -10.25 5.72
CA LEU A 168 9.78 -11.47 6.12
C LEU A 168 10.22 -12.70 5.30
N THR A 169 10.47 -12.53 3.98
CA THR A 169 11.00 -13.59 3.12
C THR A 169 12.41 -14.00 3.53
N ARG A 170 13.27 -13.03 3.86
CA ARG A 170 14.66 -13.29 4.26
C ARG A 170 14.76 -13.88 5.66
N MET A 171 13.91 -13.46 6.60
CA MET A 171 13.81 -14.10 7.92
C MET A 171 13.64 -15.62 7.76
N GLN A 172 12.77 -16.05 6.85
CA GLN A 172 12.54 -17.46 6.59
C GLN A 172 13.72 -18.12 5.88
N SER A 173 14.19 -17.56 4.75
CA SER A 173 15.18 -18.21 3.88
C SER A 173 16.58 -18.23 4.47
N GLN A 174 16.95 -17.22 5.28
CA GLN A 174 18.28 -17.09 5.89
C GLN A 174 18.29 -17.44 7.37
N ARG A 175 17.12 -17.66 8.00
CA ARG A 175 16.97 -17.91 9.44
C ARG A 175 17.61 -16.79 10.28
N GLN A 176 17.45 -15.55 9.87
CA GLN A 176 17.91 -14.35 10.58
C GLN A 176 16.76 -13.63 11.23
N GLY A 177 17.01 -13.07 12.43
CA GLY A 177 16.02 -12.26 13.14
C GLY A 177 15.74 -10.92 12.46
N TYR A 178 14.60 -10.32 12.79
CA TYR A 178 14.13 -9.04 12.24
C TYR A 178 15.20 -7.94 12.27
N ASN A 179 15.87 -7.71 13.41
CA ASN A 179 16.82 -6.61 13.57
C ASN A 179 18.01 -6.69 12.60
N ALA A 180 18.57 -7.89 12.38
CA ALA A 180 19.69 -8.08 11.46
C ALA A 180 19.30 -7.75 10.01
N LEU A 181 18.09 -8.12 9.60
CA LEU A 181 17.60 -7.85 8.25
C LEU A 181 17.12 -6.40 8.08
N PHE A 182 16.63 -5.79 9.13
CA PHE A 182 16.34 -4.35 9.15
C PHE A 182 17.61 -3.53 8.90
N ASP A 183 18.71 -3.87 9.59
CA ASP A 183 20.01 -3.22 9.40
C ASP A 183 20.57 -3.47 7.98
N GLU A 184 20.39 -4.67 7.43
CA GLU A 184 20.74 -4.99 6.03
C GLU A 184 19.95 -4.10 5.06
N CYS A 185 18.63 -3.95 5.25
CA CYS A 185 17.79 -3.09 4.43
C CYS A 185 18.22 -1.61 4.50
N ALA A 186 18.61 -1.14 5.68
CA ALA A 186 19.14 0.21 5.86
C ALA A 186 20.43 0.42 5.06
N GLN A 187 21.37 -0.53 5.11
CA GLN A 187 22.62 -0.49 4.36
C GLN A 187 22.42 -0.55 2.85
N LEU A 188 21.44 -1.31 2.38
CA LEU A 188 21.08 -1.42 0.96
C LEU A 188 20.27 -0.22 0.44
N GLY A 189 19.86 0.69 1.33
CA GLY A 189 19.04 1.85 0.95
C GLY A 189 17.60 1.51 0.55
N TYR A 190 17.06 0.42 1.09
CA TYR A 190 15.68 0.00 0.85
C TYR A 190 14.68 0.70 1.77
N LEU A 191 15.14 1.24 2.91
CA LEU A 191 14.32 1.98 3.85
C LEU A 191 14.21 3.45 3.44
N GLU A 192 13.05 4.02 3.66
CA GLU A 192 12.84 5.47 3.54
C GLU A 192 13.57 6.24 4.66
N ALA A 193 13.58 7.59 4.59
CA ALA A 193 14.25 8.44 5.59
C ALA A 193 13.70 8.22 7.01
N ASP A 194 12.40 7.95 7.13
CA ASP A 194 11.76 7.43 8.34
C ASP A 194 11.41 5.95 8.12
N PRO A 195 12.20 5.01 8.64
CA PRO A 195 11.97 3.59 8.44
C PRO A 195 10.61 3.10 8.98
N ASN A 196 9.99 3.83 9.91
CA ASN A 196 8.70 3.47 10.46
C ASN A 196 7.57 3.58 9.40
N LEU A 197 7.77 4.43 8.40
CA LEU A 197 6.85 4.50 7.26
C LEU A 197 6.76 3.15 6.53
N ASP A 198 7.89 2.44 6.40
CA ASP A 198 7.93 1.12 5.79
C ASP A 198 7.46 0.03 6.76
N VAL A 199 8.26 -0.24 7.81
CA VAL A 199 8.07 -1.41 8.68
C VAL A 199 6.87 -1.28 9.61
N GLY A 200 6.42 -0.05 9.87
CA GLY A 200 5.17 0.24 10.57
C GLY A 200 3.91 0.07 9.71
N GLY A 201 4.05 -0.12 8.38
CA GLY A 201 2.93 -0.35 7.47
C GLY A 201 2.24 0.93 6.96
N ILE A 202 2.72 2.12 7.32
CA ILE A 202 2.09 3.42 7.00
C ILE A 202 2.08 3.66 5.48
N ASP A 203 3.22 3.43 4.80
CA ASP A 203 3.33 3.53 3.34
C ASP A 203 2.30 2.65 2.62
N ALA A 204 2.16 1.41 3.06
CA ALA A 204 1.20 0.46 2.50
C ALA A 204 -0.25 0.84 2.83
N ALA A 205 -0.51 1.44 4.00
CA ALA A 205 -1.83 1.91 4.40
C ALA A 205 -2.30 3.10 3.55
N HIS A 206 -1.44 4.05 3.17
CA HIS A 206 -1.78 5.09 2.21
C HIS A 206 -2.27 4.50 0.87
N LYS A 207 -1.58 3.47 0.36
CA LYS A 207 -1.99 2.78 -0.87
C LYS A 207 -3.34 2.09 -0.71
N LEU A 208 -3.56 1.44 0.44
CA LEU A 208 -4.83 0.76 0.74
C LEU A 208 -6.00 1.75 0.83
N ALA A 209 -5.82 2.93 1.42
CA ALA A 209 -6.84 3.99 1.47
C ALA A 209 -7.33 4.37 0.07
N LEU A 210 -6.39 4.53 -0.88
CA LEU A 210 -6.71 4.86 -2.27
C LEU A 210 -7.43 3.72 -3.00
N LEU A 211 -6.98 2.48 -2.82
CA LEU A 211 -7.63 1.31 -3.40
C LEU A 211 -9.05 1.12 -2.86
N ALA A 212 -9.23 1.29 -1.54
CA ALA A 212 -10.53 1.20 -0.90
C ALA A 212 -11.50 2.28 -1.40
N SER A 213 -11.00 3.51 -1.57
CA SER A 213 -11.79 4.62 -2.13
C SER A 213 -12.36 4.27 -3.51
N ILE A 214 -11.53 3.78 -4.42
CA ILE A 214 -11.95 3.41 -5.77
C ILE A 214 -12.89 2.20 -5.74
N ALA A 215 -12.50 1.14 -5.03
CA ALA A 215 -13.23 -0.12 -5.02
C ALA A 215 -14.64 0.00 -4.43
N PHE A 216 -14.79 0.80 -3.36
CA PHE A 216 -16.05 0.88 -2.61
C PHE A 216 -16.80 2.20 -2.80
N GLY A 217 -16.23 3.16 -3.55
CA GLY A 217 -16.87 4.46 -3.78
C GLY A 217 -16.94 5.31 -2.52
N THR A 218 -15.95 5.25 -1.68
CA THR A 218 -15.83 6.07 -0.48
C THR A 218 -14.79 7.15 -0.64
N LYS A 219 -14.87 8.21 0.17
CA LYS A 219 -13.75 9.15 0.31
C LYS A 219 -12.53 8.39 0.82
N PRO A 220 -11.30 8.77 0.43
CA PRO A 220 -10.09 8.22 1.05
C PRO A 220 -10.18 8.38 2.57
N ASN A 221 -9.96 7.31 3.32
CA ASN A 221 -10.05 7.32 4.78
C ASN A 221 -8.84 6.59 5.38
N PHE A 222 -7.72 7.30 5.47
CA PHE A 222 -6.49 6.76 6.04
C PHE A 222 -6.64 6.51 7.55
N ASP A 223 -7.27 7.43 8.28
CA ASP A 223 -7.45 7.32 9.73
C ASP A 223 -8.34 6.14 10.15
N GLY A 224 -9.16 5.63 9.22
CA GLY A 224 -10.02 4.46 9.44
C GLY A 224 -9.33 3.13 9.20
N ILE A 225 -8.03 3.09 8.94
CA ILE A 225 -7.27 1.86 8.73
C ILE A 225 -6.63 1.41 10.04
N GLU A 226 -6.89 0.18 10.46
CA GLU A 226 -6.15 -0.45 11.55
C GLU A 226 -4.74 -0.82 11.05
N ILE A 227 -3.71 -0.18 11.62
CA ILE A 227 -2.32 -0.36 11.16
C ILE A 227 -1.49 -1.04 12.24
N GLU A 228 -0.81 -2.12 11.86
CA GLU A 228 0.15 -2.85 12.69
C GLU A 228 1.38 -3.23 11.85
N GLY A 229 2.57 -2.89 12.34
CA GLY A 229 3.83 -3.17 11.65
C GLY A 229 4.35 -4.59 11.88
N ILE A 230 5.53 -4.89 11.28
CA ILE A 230 6.15 -6.21 11.34
C ILE A 230 7.21 -6.36 12.45
N GLN A 231 7.45 -5.33 13.24
CA GLN A 231 8.58 -5.28 14.20
C GLN A 231 8.50 -6.37 15.28
N GLN A 232 7.28 -6.82 15.63
CA GLN A 232 7.04 -7.85 16.62
C GLN A 232 7.18 -9.29 16.12
N ILE A 233 7.33 -9.48 14.80
CA ILE A 233 7.44 -10.81 14.21
C ILE A 233 8.80 -11.41 14.54
N SER A 234 8.79 -12.56 15.21
CA SER A 234 9.98 -13.32 15.55
C SER A 234 10.29 -14.40 14.51
N LEU A 235 11.51 -14.93 14.56
CA LEU A 235 11.88 -16.09 13.76
C LEU A 235 11.04 -17.32 14.10
N ASP A 236 10.69 -17.47 15.38
CA ASP A 236 9.80 -18.56 15.82
C ASP A 236 8.41 -18.46 15.17
N ASP A 237 7.84 -17.23 15.04
CA ASP A 237 6.56 -17.06 14.35
C ASP A 237 6.66 -17.48 12.88
N ILE A 238 7.77 -17.14 12.21
CA ILE A 238 8.03 -17.54 10.81
C ILE A 238 8.11 -19.06 10.67
N ASP A 239 8.89 -19.71 11.54
CA ASP A 239 9.08 -21.17 11.52
C ASP A 239 7.75 -21.89 11.80
N GLN A 240 7.00 -21.42 12.80
CA GLN A 240 5.73 -22.03 13.18
C GLN A 240 4.63 -21.84 12.11
N ALA A 241 4.56 -20.63 11.52
CA ALA A 241 3.68 -20.41 10.41
C ALA A 241 3.99 -21.38 9.25
N HIS A 242 5.28 -21.56 8.95
CA HIS A 242 5.72 -22.47 7.91
C HIS A 242 5.33 -23.93 8.20
N ASP A 243 5.57 -24.42 9.42
CA ASP A 243 5.22 -25.78 9.85
C ASP A 243 3.70 -26.05 9.78
N MET A 244 2.90 -24.99 9.91
CA MET A 244 1.44 -25.08 9.78
C MET A 244 0.93 -24.90 8.35
N GLY A 245 1.82 -24.72 7.35
CA GLY A 245 1.45 -24.51 5.95
C GLY A 245 1.10 -23.07 5.61
N TYR A 246 1.56 -22.09 6.40
CA TYR A 246 1.33 -20.67 6.17
C TYR A 246 2.61 -19.88 5.93
N ARG A 247 2.44 -18.65 5.45
CA ARG A 247 3.46 -17.60 5.38
C ARG A 247 2.95 -16.36 6.08
N ILE A 248 3.85 -15.63 6.74
CA ILE A 248 3.52 -14.32 7.32
C ILE A 248 3.76 -13.24 6.28
N LYS A 249 2.77 -12.38 6.05
CA LYS A 249 2.83 -11.25 5.13
C LYS A 249 2.28 -10.00 5.82
N LEU A 250 2.89 -8.83 5.57
CA LEU A 250 2.21 -7.56 5.85
C LEU A 250 1.13 -7.39 4.78
N LEU A 251 -0.12 -7.62 5.17
CA LEU A 251 -1.25 -7.69 4.26
C LEU A 251 -2.20 -6.50 4.48
N GLY A 252 -2.43 -5.72 3.42
CA GLY A 252 -3.53 -4.79 3.36
C GLY A 252 -4.81 -5.49 2.94
N VAL A 253 -5.90 -5.25 3.64
CA VAL A 253 -7.22 -5.75 3.29
C VAL A 253 -8.25 -4.65 3.46
N ALA A 254 -9.02 -4.40 2.40
CA ALA A 254 -10.21 -3.59 2.43
C ALA A 254 -11.38 -4.43 1.93
N GLN A 255 -12.47 -4.54 2.70
CA GLN A 255 -13.63 -5.33 2.32
C GLN A 255 -14.92 -4.74 2.86
N ARG A 256 -15.99 -4.84 2.06
CA ARG A 256 -17.33 -4.46 2.49
C ARG A 256 -17.91 -5.54 3.40
N THR A 257 -18.47 -5.12 4.51
CA THR A 257 -19.22 -5.98 5.43
C THR A 257 -20.65 -5.47 5.59
N ALA A 258 -21.52 -6.28 6.18
CA ALA A 258 -22.89 -5.83 6.51
C ALA A 258 -22.94 -4.65 7.50
N ARG A 259 -21.82 -4.32 8.15
CA ARG A 259 -21.73 -3.29 9.20
C ARG A 259 -20.82 -2.12 8.84
N GLY A 260 -20.33 -2.05 7.60
CA GLY A 260 -19.44 -1.00 7.13
C GLY A 260 -18.22 -1.51 6.37
N LEU A 261 -17.25 -0.66 6.16
CA LEU A 261 -16.00 -0.94 5.47
C LEU A 261 -14.92 -1.35 6.49
N GLU A 262 -14.43 -2.57 6.40
CA GLU A 262 -13.25 -3.04 7.14
C GLU A 262 -12.00 -2.67 6.35
N GLN A 263 -11.06 -1.97 6.98
CA GLN A 263 -9.77 -1.60 6.40
C GLN A 263 -8.67 -1.89 7.42
N ARG A 264 -7.68 -2.69 7.05
CA ARG A 264 -6.56 -3.03 7.93
C ARG A 264 -5.28 -3.29 7.14
N MET A 265 -4.16 -2.92 7.74
CA MET A 265 -2.80 -3.17 7.27
C MET A 265 -2.03 -3.81 8.41
N GLN A 266 -1.88 -5.14 8.39
CA GLN A 266 -1.30 -5.86 9.52
C GLN A 266 -0.62 -7.16 9.08
N PRO A 267 0.31 -7.70 9.89
CA PRO A 267 0.86 -9.02 9.65
C PRO A 267 -0.25 -10.08 9.74
N CYS A 268 -0.35 -10.91 8.70
CA CYS A 268 -1.30 -12.01 8.61
C CYS A 268 -0.62 -13.30 8.20
N LEU A 269 -1.16 -14.44 8.63
CA LEU A 269 -0.84 -15.73 8.05
C LEU A 269 -1.70 -15.94 6.80
N VAL A 270 -1.06 -16.26 5.68
CA VAL A 270 -1.72 -16.65 4.43
C VAL A 270 -1.31 -18.07 4.04
N PRO A 271 -2.18 -18.89 3.42
CA PRO A 271 -1.81 -20.23 2.97
C PRO A 271 -0.56 -20.19 2.08
N SER A 272 0.39 -21.07 2.34
CA SER A 272 1.70 -21.07 1.65
C SER A 272 1.60 -21.41 0.17
N ASP A 273 0.54 -22.09 -0.26
CA ASP A 273 0.23 -22.45 -1.63
C ASP A 273 -0.61 -21.38 -2.37
N SER A 274 -1.10 -20.37 -1.66
CA SER A 274 -1.82 -19.26 -2.27
C SER A 274 -0.87 -18.32 -3.04
N PRO A 275 -1.39 -17.51 -4.00
CA PRO A 275 -0.59 -16.53 -4.73
C PRO A 275 0.16 -15.56 -3.80
N LEU A 276 -0.48 -15.09 -2.71
CA LEU A 276 0.14 -14.21 -1.72
C LEU A 276 1.20 -14.94 -0.89
N GLY A 277 0.97 -16.20 -0.53
CA GLY A 277 1.93 -17.02 0.20
C GLY A 277 3.22 -17.28 -0.59
N GLN A 278 3.09 -17.44 -1.90
CA GLN A 278 4.22 -17.67 -2.82
C GLN A 278 4.94 -16.38 -3.25
N LEU A 279 4.48 -15.21 -2.79
CA LEU A 279 5.11 -13.95 -3.13
C LEU A 279 6.39 -13.72 -2.32
N GLU A 280 7.54 -13.67 -3.00
CA GLU A 280 8.85 -13.51 -2.36
C GLU A 280 9.56 -12.21 -2.76
N GLY A 281 10.52 -11.80 -1.93
CA GLY A 281 11.38 -10.64 -2.15
C GLY A 281 10.63 -9.31 -2.12
N GLY A 282 11.13 -8.32 -2.87
CA GLY A 282 10.56 -6.96 -2.92
C GLY A 282 9.35 -6.80 -3.86
N THR A 283 8.77 -7.90 -4.35
CA THR A 283 7.64 -7.87 -5.29
C THR A 283 6.34 -7.54 -4.57
N ASN A 284 5.46 -6.75 -5.22
CA ASN A 284 4.11 -6.46 -4.74
C ASN A 284 3.07 -7.33 -5.46
N MET A 285 1.93 -7.52 -4.81
CA MET A 285 0.77 -8.20 -5.37
C MET A 285 -0.50 -7.57 -4.83
N VAL A 286 -1.48 -7.37 -5.70
CA VAL A 286 -2.83 -6.98 -5.33
C VAL A 286 -3.81 -8.02 -5.86
N VAL A 287 -4.71 -8.45 -5.01
CA VAL A 287 -5.80 -9.38 -5.31
C VAL A 287 -7.11 -8.61 -5.19
N ILE A 288 -7.94 -8.69 -6.21
CA ILE A 288 -9.22 -8.00 -6.30
C ILE A 288 -10.30 -9.07 -6.47
N GLU A 289 -11.32 -9.04 -5.61
CA GLU A 289 -12.48 -9.91 -5.71
C GLU A 289 -13.71 -9.09 -6.09
N GLY A 290 -14.47 -9.59 -7.06
CA GLY A 290 -15.69 -8.96 -7.55
C GLY A 290 -16.78 -9.98 -7.81
N ASP A 291 -18.02 -9.53 -7.90
CA ASP A 291 -19.21 -10.36 -8.02
C ASP A 291 -19.27 -11.17 -9.32
N ALA A 292 -18.76 -10.62 -10.41
CA ALA A 292 -18.78 -11.26 -11.73
C ALA A 292 -17.43 -11.80 -12.17
N VAL A 293 -16.33 -11.13 -11.78
CA VAL A 293 -14.96 -11.49 -12.19
C VAL A 293 -14.34 -12.57 -11.31
N GLU A 294 -14.99 -12.88 -10.17
CA GLU A 294 -14.45 -13.73 -9.11
C GLU A 294 -13.16 -13.14 -8.53
N GLN A 295 -11.98 -13.59 -8.95
CA GLN A 295 -10.70 -13.12 -8.43
C GLN A 295 -9.75 -12.71 -9.56
N VAL A 296 -9.16 -11.53 -9.43
CA VAL A 296 -8.05 -11.05 -10.29
C VAL A 296 -6.80 -10.85 -9.45
N VAL A 297 -5.68 -11.37 -9.91
CA VAL A 297 -4.36 -11.25 -9.25
C VAL A 297 -3.43 -10.44 -10.13
N LEU A 298 -2.92 -9.32 -9.60
CA LEU A 298 -1.95 -8.45 -10.24
C LEU A 298 -0.63 -8.51 -9.48
N ARG A 299 0.46 -8.84 -10.17
CA ARG A 299 1.80 -8.98 -9.57
C ARG A 299 2.84 -8.21 -10.38
N GLY A 300 3.74 -7.53 -9.70
CA GLY A 300 4.83 -6.81 -10.35
C GLY A 300 5.73 -6.07 -9.37
N PRO A 301 6.68 -5.28 -9.88
CA PRO A 301 7.53 -4.45 -9.06
C PRO A 301 6.72 -3.30 -8.45
N GLY A 302 6.72 -3.20 -7.11
CA GLY A 302 5.96 -2.20 -6.35
C GLY A 302 6.61 -0.83 -6.29
N ALA A 303 7.88 -0.69 -6.66
CA ALA A 303 8.67 0.53 -6.65
C ALA A 303 9.81 0.46 -7.67
N GLY A 304 10.55 1.55 -7.81
CA GLY A 304 11.74 1.65 -8.67
C GLY A 304 11.58 2.66 -9.81
N GLU A 305 12.70 3.12 -10.35
CA GLU A 305 12.75 4.13 -11.41
C GLU A 305 11.87 3.77 -12.61
N GLY A 306 12.14 2.64 -13.24
CA GLY A 306 11.44 2.20 -14.45
C GLY A 306 9.98 1.89 -14.22
N PRO A 307 9.62 1.02 -13.26
CA PRO A 307 8.24 0.66 -12.98
C PRO A 307 7.35 1.86 -12.67
N THR A 308 7.77 2.73 -11.75
CA THR A 308 6.98 3.89 -11.34
C THR A 308 6.88 4.94 -12.46
N ALA A 309 7.99 5.21 -13.18
CA ALA A 309 7.95 6.08 -14.35
C ALA A 309 7.07 5.53 -15.48
N SER A 310 7.02 4.19 -15.64
CA SER A 310 6.11 3.55 -16.59
C SER A 310 4.64 3.81 -16.25
N ALA A 311 4.26 3.75 -14.98
CA ALA A 311 2.91 4.06 -14.52
C ALA A 311 2.55 5.54 -14.75
N VAL A 312 3.46 6.48 -14.41
CA VAL A 312 3.31 7.91 -14.74
C VAL A 312 3.06 8.09 -16.24
N MET A 313 3.87 7.44 -17.08
CA MET A 313 3.70 7.57 -18.54
C MET A 313 2.43 6.90 -19.06
N GLY A 314 1.92 5.88 -18.39
CA GLY A 314 0.61 5.30 -18.66
C GLY A 314 -0.50 6.35 -18.50
N ASP A 315 -0.48 7.10 -17.41
CA ASP A 315 -1.43 8.19 -17.14
C ASP A 315 -1.27 9.36 -18.11
N VAL A 316 -0.03 9.76 -18.39
CA VAL A 316 0.26 10.79 -19.43
C VAL A 316 -0.27 10.37 -20.81
N CYS A 317 -0.13 9.09 -21.18
CA CYS A 317 -0.67 8.58 -22.45
C CYS A 317 -2.21 8.64 -22.49
N ASP A 318 -2.89 8.40 -21.39
CA ASP A 318 -4.34 8.51 -21.33
C ASP A 318 -4.80 9.96 -21.52
N LEU A 319 -4.15 10.91 -20.84
CA LEU A 319 -4.40 12.33 -21.05
C LEU A 319 -4.10 12.75 -22.51
N ALA A 320 -3.03 12.22 -23.11
CA ALA A 320 -2.71 12.47 -24.50
C ALA A 320 -3.79 11.95 -25.48
N ARG A 321 -4.50 10.86 -25.12
CA ARG A 321 -5.65 10.32 -25.86
C ARG A 321 -6.96 11.07 -25.58
N GLY A 322 -6.98 11.97 -24.59
CA GLY A 322 -8.17 12.70 -24.18
C GLY A 322 -9.07 11.92 -23.22
N LEU A 323 -8.56 10.90 -22.54
CA LEU A 323 -9.32 10.15 -21.53
C LEU A 323 -9.45 10.99 -20.26
N GLN A 324 -10.69 11.32 -19.91
CA GLN A 324 -11.06 12.14 -18.75
C GLN A 324 -11.92 11.30 -17.78
N ILE A 325 -11.26 10.41 -17.04
CA ILE A 325 -11.92 9.61 -16.01
C ILE A 325 -11.78 10.38 -14.69
N PRO A 326 -12.89 10.54 -13.90
CA PRO A 326 -12.83 11.16 -12.59
C PRO A 326 -11.75 10.52 -11.70
N THR A 327 -11.14 11.29 -10.82
CA THR A 327 -9.95 10.89 -10.03
C THR A 327 -10.09 9.52 -9.36
N PHE A 328 -11.22 9.23 -8.74
CA PHE A 328 -11.51 7.93 -8.09
C PHE A 328 -12.44 7.03 -8.91
N GLY A 329 -12.46 7.17 -10.24
CA GLY A 329 -13.29 6.36 -11.14
C GLY A 329 -14.78 6.74 -11.17
N ARG A 330 -15.18 7.71 -10.35
CA ARG A 330 -16.55 8.27 -10.26
C ARG A 330 -16.49 9.71 -9.79
N PRO A 331 -17.55 10.52 -10.00
CA PRO A 331 -17.59 11.89 -9.53
C PRO A 331 -17.30 12.02 -8.04
N ALA A 332 -16.45 12.98 -7.65
CA ALA A 332 -16.06 13.19 -6.25
C ALA A 332 -17.27 13.45 -5.34
N SER A 333 -18.31 14.13 -5.87
CA SER A 333 -19.58 14.36 -5.16
C SER A 333 -20.37 13.08 -4.87
N SER A 334 -20.07 11.96 -5.54
CA SER A 334 -20.74 10.66 -5.32
C SER A 334 -20.02 9.79 -4.28
N LEU A 335 -18.81 10.18 -3.85
CA LEU A 335 -18.05 9.45 -2.84
C LEU A 335 -18.70 9.64 -1.46
N GLN A 336 -18.94 8.53 -0.79
CA GLN A 336 -19.56 8.51 0.52
C GLN A 336 -18.49 8.49 1.62
N ASP A 337 -18.85 8.92 2.83
CA ASP A 337 -17.98 8.72 3.97
C ASP A 337 -17.81 7.22 4.24
N ALA A 338 -16.57 6.78 4.45
CA ALA A 338 -16.29 5.40 4.82
C ALA A 338 -16.78 5.16 6.25
N VAL A 339 -17.88 4.41 6.39
CA VAL A 339 -18.35 3.99 7.71
C VAL A 339 -17.52 2.79 8.16
N PRO A 340 -16.66 2.91 9.19
CA PRO A 340 -15.86 1.79 9.67
C PRO A 340 -16.73 0.64 10.14
N ALA A 341 -16.33 -0.59 9.83
CA ALA A 341 -16.99 -1.77 10.37
C ALA A 341 -16.76 -1.83 11.89
N LEU A 342 -17.82 -1.81 12.69
CA LEU A 342 -17.73 -1.87 14.16
C LEU A 342 -17.11 -3.19 14.64
N THR A 343 -17.19 -4.24 13.86
CA THR A 343 -16.53 -5.53 14.10
C THR A 343 -16.09 -6.08 12.76
N GLY A 344 -14.80 -6.39 12.64
CA GLY A 344 -14.26 -7.04 11.45
C GLY A 344 -14.89 -8.43 11.23
N ARG A 345 -14.71 -8.97 10.02
CA ARG A 345 -15.18 -10.32 9.67
C ARG A 345 -14.51 -11.34 10.59
N PRO A 346 -15.26 -12.30 11.19
CA PRO A 346 -14.65 -13.35 11.99
C PRO A 346 -13.61 -14.15 11.21
N ALA A 347 -12.47 -14.43 11.83
CA ALA A 347 -11.38 -15.23 11.26
C ALA A 347 -10.73 -16.10 12.33
N PRO A 348 -9.99 -17.15 11.95
CA PRO A 348 -9.07 -17.82 12.85
C PRO A 348 -7.89 -16.90 13.19
N TYR A 349 -7.30 -17.12 14.35
CA TYR A 349 -6.09 -16.42 14.79
C TYR A 349 -5.04 -17.40 15.27
N TYR A 350 -3.80 -17.07 14.95
CA TYR A 350 -2.61 -17.64 15.53
C TYR A 350 -2.24 -16.84 16.76
N LEU A 351 -2.05 -17.50 17.89
CA LEU A 351 -1.60 -16.89 19.15
C LEU A 351 -0.27 -17.52 19.55
N ARG A 352 0.72 -16.69 19.93
CA ARG A 352 1.96 -17.14 20.56
C ARG A 352 2.03 -16.57 21.98
N LEU A 353 2.21 -17.48 22.95
CA LEU A 353 2.30 -17.17 24.36
C LEU A 353 3.60 -17.74 24.93
N GLY A 354 4.29 -16.99 25.78
CA GLY A 354 5.30 -17.52 26.67
C GLY A 354 4.61 -18.05 27.94
N LEU A 355 4.48 -19.37 28.11
CA LEU A 355 3.81 -19.96 29.25
C LEU A 355 4.83 -20.38 30.30
N LEU A 356 4.62 -19.99 31.57
CA LEU A 356 5.43 -20.49 32.66
C LEU A 356 5.23 -22.02 32.83
N ASP A 357 6.32 -22.77 32.98
CA ASP A 357 6.28 -24.21 33.15
C ASP A 357 5.86 -24.57 34.61
N LYS A 358 4.55 -24.43 34.85
CA LYS A 358 3.91 -24.73 36.16
C LYS A 358 2.68 -25.61 35.98
N PRO A 359 2.41 -26.54 36.89
CA PRO A 359 1.17 -27.30 36.87
C PRO A 359 -0.06 -26.37 36.85
N GLY A 360 -0.99 -26.64 35.93
CA GLY A 360 -2.22 -25.85 35.76
C GLY A 360 -2.11 -24.59 34.93
N ALA A 361 -0.92 -24.15 34.48
CA ALA A 361 -0.74 -22.94 33.68
C ALA A 361 -1.56 -22.99 32.37
N LEU A 362 -1.49 -24.11 31.67
CA LEU A 362 -2.25 -24.30 30.44
C LEU A 362 -3.78 -24.33 30.66
N ALA A 363 -4.22 -24.94 31.78
CA ALA A 363 -5.65 -24.93 32.13
C ALA A 363 -6.17 -23.50 32.35
N LYS A 364 -5.35 -22.64 32.98
CA LYS A 364 -5.69 -21.24 33.20
C LYS A 364 -5.80 -20.45 31.87
N VAL A 365 -4.88 -20.67 30.94
CA VAL A 365 -4.95 -20.09 29.59
C VAL A 365 -6.22 -20.55 28.86
N ALA A 366 -6.52 -21.85 28.89
CA ALA A 366 -7.71 -22.40 28.24
C ALA A 366 -9.02 -21.86 28.85
N ALA A 367 -9.06 -21.67 30.17
CA ALA A 367 -10.19 -21.05 30.85
C ALA A 367 -10.39 -19.59 30.43
N ILE A 368 -9.33 -18.77 30.41
CA ILE A 368 -9.40 -17.36 29.97
C ILE A 368 -9.92 -17.26 28.54
N LEU A 369 -9.42 -18.09 27.60
CA LEU A 369 -9.92 -18.12 26.24
C LEU A 369 -11.39 -18.52 26.16
N GLY A 370 -11.78 -19.59 26.88
CA GLY A 370 -13.16 -20.07 26.92
C GLY A 370 -14.13 -19.06 27.53
N ASP A 371 -13.76 -18.41 28.63
CA ASP A 371 -14.58 -17.39 29.32
C ASP A 371 -14.81 -16.17 28.43
N ALA A 372 -13.81 -15.81 27.59
CA ALA A 372 -13.93 -14.78 26.57
C ALA A 372 -14.71 -15.22 25.32
N GLY A 373 -15.10 -16.50 25.20
CA GLY A 373 -15.80 -17.05 24.04
C GLY A 373 -14.89 -17.39 22.85
N VAL A 374 -13.58 -17.54 23.08
CA VAL A 374 -12.60 -17.95 22.07
C VAL A 374 -12.41 -19.45 22.12
N SER A 375 -12.80 -20.16 21.06
CA SER A 375 -12.63 -21.62 20.93
C SER A 375 -11.29 -21.97 20.30
N ILE A 376 -10.59 -22.94 20.89
CA ILE A 376 -9.30 -23.45 20.40
C ILE A 376 -9.56 -24.51 19.32
N ASP A 377 -8.98 -24.36 18.13
CA ASP A 377 -8.97 -25.36 17.07
C ASP A 377 -7.82 -26.36 17.29
N ARG A 378 -6.60 -25.84 17.46
CA ARG A 378 -5.40 -26.66 17.70
C ARG A 378 -4.41 -25.89 18.56
N MET A 379 -3.54 -26.66 19.23
CA MET A 379 -2.54 -26.12 20.12
C MET A 379 -1.27 -26.97 20.06
N ARG A 380 -0.11 -26.31 20.21
CA ARG A 380 1.19 -26.95 20.27
C ARG A 380 2.04 -26.30 21.37
N GLN A 381 2.65 -27.12 22.19
CA GLN A 381 3.64 -26.69 23.19
C GLN A 381 5.01 -27.22 22.80
N TYR A 382 6.01 -26.38 22.87
CA TYR A 382 7.39 -26.73 22.54
C TYR A 382 8.19 -26.95 23.83
N ALA A 383 9.06 -27.97 23.81
CA ALA A 383 10.03 -28.14 24.87
C ALA A 383 11.01 -26.98 24.89
N HIS A 384 11.26 -26.41 26.05
CA HIS A 384 12.19 -25.32 26.24
C HIS A 384 13.15 -25.59 27.38
N ALA A 385 14.39 -25.08 27.31
CA ALA A 385 15.41 -25.24 28.34
C ALA A 385 15.27 -24.22 29.50
N GLU A 386 14.35 -23.27 29.38
CA GLU A 386 14.12 -22.15 30.30
C GLU A 386 12.82 -22.35 31.10
N SER A 387 12.56 -21.46 32.03
CA SER A 387 11.35 -21.50 32.92
C SER A 387 10.04 -21.17 32.18
N THR A 388 10.12 -20.78 30.88
CA THR A 388 8.96 -20.46 30.03
C THR A 388 8.97 -21.33 28.79
N ALA A 389 7.84 -21.94 28.44
CA ALA A 389 7.66 -22.72 27.24
C ALA A 389 6.80 -21.93 26.22
N PRO A 390 7.21 -21.83 24.93
CA PRO A 390 6.34 -21.26 23.91
C PRO A 390 5.12 -22.18 23.70
N VAL A 391 3.94 -21.59 23.78
CA VAL A 391 2.67 -22.23 23.45
C VAL A 391 2.06 -21.52 22.27
N LEU A 392 1.69 -22.29 21.26
CA LEU A 392 1.01 -21.82 20.07
C LEU A 392 -0.43 -22.33 20.07
N ILE A 393 -1.34 -21.44 19.81
CA ILE A 393 -2.77 -21.73 19.72
C ILE A 393 -3.30 -21.21 18.39
N VAL A 394 -4.06 -22.03 17.68
CA VAL A 394 -4.90 -21.59 16.58
C VAL A 394 -6.34 -21.64 17.07
N THR A 395 -7.06 -20.53 16.87
CA THR A 395 -8.46 -20.45 17.27
C THR A 395 -9.40 -20.88 16.14
N HIS A 396 -10.61 -21.29 16.46
CA HIS A 396 -11.72 -21.24 15.50
C HIS A 396 -12.01 -19.78 15.11
N LYS A 397 -12.88 -19.55 14.10
CA LYS A 397 -13.26 -18.21 13.67
C LYS A 397 -13.86 -17.43 14.83
N THR A 398 -13.26 -16.29 15.15
CA THR A 398 -13.72 -15.35 16.18
C THR A 398 -13.55 -13.91 15.69
N THR A 399 -14.20 -12.93 16.32
CA THR A 399 -14.00 -11.51 16.00
C THR A 399 -12.74 -10.98 16.70
N ARG A 400 -12.15 -9.92 16.17
CA ARG A 400 -11.01 -9.25 16.82
C ARG A 400 -11.41 -8.74 18.22
N ALA A 401 -12.56 -8.13 18.36
CA ALA A 401 -13.05 -7.64 19.66
C ALA A 401 -13.16 -8.75 20.72
N THR A 402 -13.67 -9.93 20.34
CA THR A 402 -13.70 -11.10 21.23
C THR A 402 -12.31 -11.56 21.62
N LEU A 403 -11.39 -11.59 20.66
CA LEU A 403 -10.00 -11.96 20.89
C LEU A 403 -9.29 -10.95 21.80
N ASP A 404 -9.52 -9.66 21.66
CA ASP A 404 -8.88 -8.61 22.47
C ASP A 404 -9.25 -8.75 23.96
N VAL A 405 -10.48 -9.14 24.26
CA VAL A 405 -10.89 -9.47 25.64
C VAL A 405 -10.07 -10.63 26.20
N ALA A 406 -9.87 -11.68 25.39
CA ALA A 406 -9.04 -12.81 25.80
C ALA A 406 -7.57 -12.42 25.98
N LEU A 407 -7.01 -11.63 25.05
CA LEU A 407 -5.62 -11.16 25.10
C LEU A 407 -5.37 -10.31 26.34
N LEU A 408 -6.32 -9.45 26.73
CA LEU A 408 -6.24 -8.67 27.96
C LEU A 408 -6.17 -9.60 29.20
N GLY A 409 -7.07 -10.58 29.29
CA GLY A 409 -7.05 -11.55 30.37
C GLY A 409 -5.77 -12.40 30.41
N LEU A 410 -5.22 -12.75 29.24
CA LEU A 410 -3.94 -13.45 29.15
C LEU A 410 -2.75 -12.58 29.59
N HIS A 411 -2.79 -11.28 29.31
CA HIS A 411 -1.75 -10.35 29.72
C HIS A 411 -1.73 -10.11 31.23
N GLU A 412 -2.90 -10.14 31.88
CA GLU A 412 -3.07 -9.91 33.32
C GLU A 412 -2.79 -11.17 34.17
N THR A 413 -2.66 -12.34 33.55
CA THR A 413 -2.45 -13.59 34.30
C THR A 413 -0.99 -13.76 34.74
N ASP A 414 -0.78 -14.43 35.89
CA ASP A 414 0.53 -14.76 36.45
C ASP A 414 1.23 -15.96 35.79
N VAL A 415 0.61 -16.58 34.77
CA VAL A 415 1.14 -17.77 34.10
C VAL A 415 1.65 -17.48 32.68
N VAL A 416 1.36 -16.31 32.14
CA VAL A 416 1.87 -15.85 30.83
C VAL A 416 3.00 -14.86 31.05
N SER A 417 4.13 -15.07 30.37
CA SER A 417 5.30 -14.19 30.38
C SER A 417 5.40 -13.42 29.07
N GLY A 418 5.64 -12.13 29.18
CA GLY A 418 5.71 -11.24 28.03
C GLY A 418 4.34 -10.92 27.42
N THR A 419 4.35 -10.23 26.28
CA THR A 419 3.13 -9.83 25.58
C THR A 419 2.68 -10.95 24.64
N PRO A 420 1.42 -11.42 24.72
CA PRO A 420 0.85 -12.33 23.73
C PRO A 420 0.92 -11.74 22.31
N VAL A 421 1.32 -12.55 21.34
CA VAL A 421 1.28 -12.18 19.92
C VAL A 421 0.06 -12.85 19.28
N ALA A 422 -0.73 -12.06 18.56
CA ALA A 422 -1.92 -12.54 17.86
C ALA A 422 -1.87 -12.14 16.40
N LEU A 423 -1.84 -13.11 15.49
CA LEU A 423 -1.83 -12.86 14.03
C LEU A 423 -3.09 -13.47 13.42
N ARG A 424 -3.76 -12.69 12.58
CA ARG A 424 -4.93 -13.18 11.84
C ARG A 424 -4.51 -14.20 10.78
N ILE A 425 -5.30 -15.26 10.63
CA ILE A 425 -5.17 -16.19 9.50
C ILE A 425 -6.17 -15.75 8.44
N GLU A 426 -5.66 -15.41 7.26
CA GLU A 426 -6.45 -14.85 6.17
C GLU A 426 -6.71 -15.90 5.10
N GLU A 427 -7.98 -16.03 4.71
CA GLU A 427 -8.40 -16.82 3.56
C GLU A 427 -8.16 -16.00 2.28
N VAL A 428 -7.42 -16.54 1.32
CA VAL A 428 -7.01 -15.87 0.06
C VAL A 428 -7.51 -16.66 -1.15
#